data_a911b005338e1c5993216ca467e824fc
#
_entry.id   a911b005338e1c5993216ca467e824fc
#
_cell.length_a   1.000
_cell.length_b   1.000
_cell.length_c   1.000
_cell.angle_alpha   90.00
_cell.angle_beta   90.00
_cell.angle_gamma   90.00
#
_symmetry.space_group_name_H-M   'P 1'
#
loop_
_entity.id
_entity.type
_entity.pdbx_description
1 polymer ?
#
loop_
_entity_poly.entity_id
_entity_poly.type
_entity_poly.pdbx_seq_one_letter_code
_entity_poly.pdbx_strand_id
1 'polypeptide(L)'
;DPKTMKTLSAMLDSGCIINGHTAGVSGKKLNAYVSSGILSCHEPTNFDQVLERLRLGMWIMIREGSIRRDLNEIIPLVLSNTTYTNRLMFCSDGLDPFDIIEFGHIDHCIRESVKLGLNQIDAISMASKNCFDYYNMGKDLGGIAPGKLADILVFDDMTKMKPRKVFVGGKLVVSNNTIVSAIKNQPVPKWMTKTVKLKKYTENDFFVKSNSDFADVNAINMKTEIITERISESLSVKKGNVIPSFDKDVLKVAAFDRTFGSAKHTIGFLKNFGAKIGAFASTWNFHENNMIVIGSNEKDMAIAANSLLRTQGGM
;
A
#
# COMPACT_ATOMS: atom_id res chain seq x y z
N ASP A 1 -16.34 3.46 -19.13
CA ASP A 1 -17.63 3.94 -18.62
C ASP A 1 -17.76 5.45 -18.89
N PRO A 2 -18.86 5.93 -19.53
CA PRO A 2 -19.04 7.35 -19.86
C PRO A 2 -19.02 8.29 -18.64
N LYS A 3 -19.53 7.82 -17.50
CA LYS A 3 -19.51 8.61 -16.26
C LYS A 3 -18.09 8.85 -15.76
N THR A 4 -17.26 7.83 -15.79
CA THR A 4 -15.83 7.93 -15.42
C THR A 4 -15.10 8.90 -16.36
N MET A 5 -15.32 8.80 -17.67
CA MET A 5 -14.70 9.72 -18.65
C MET A 5 -15.12 11.18 -18.43
N LYS A 6 -16.40 11.41 -18.14
CA LYS A 6 -16.89 12.76 -17.82
C LYS A 6 -16.22 13.33 -16.56
N THR A 7 -16.04 12.49 -15.53
CA THR A 7 -15.34 12.91 -14.29
C THR A 7 -13.88 13.22 -14.57
N LEU A 8 -13.17 12.37 -15.32
CA LEU A 8 -11.77 12.61 -15.69
C LEU A 8 -11.63 13.92 -16.48
N SER A 9 -12.49 14.15 -17.49
CA SER A 9 -12.47 15.40 -18.26
C SER A 9 -12.63 16.63 -17.35
N ALA A 10 -13.61 16.62 -16.45
CA ALA A 10 -13.84 17.73 -15.53
C ALA A 10 -12.64 17.97 -14.59
N MET A 11 -11.96 16.92 -14.15
CA MET A 11 -10.75 17.04 -13.33
C MET A 11 -9.58 17.63 -14.13
N LEU A 12 -9.39 17.20 -15.35
CA LEU A 12 -8.34 17.75 -16.26
C LEU A 12 -8.61 19.22 -16.56
N ASP A 13 -9.85 19.59 -16.88
CA ASP A 13 -10.27 20.95 -17.14
C ASP A 13 -10.04 21.88 -15.92
N SER A 14 -10.09 21.34 -14.71
CA SER A 14 -9.77 22.06 -13.48
C SER A 14 -8.26 22.18 -13.20
N GLY A 15 -7.39 21.62 -14.06
CA GLY A 15 -5.94 21.60 -13.86
C GLY A 15 -5.43 20.59 -12.84
N CYS A 16 -6.26 19.63 -12.41
CA CYS A 16 -5.85 18.57 -11.50
C CYS A 16 -4.89 17.58 -12.16
N ILE A 17 -3.86 17.16 -11.42
CA ILE A 17 -2.99 16.07 -11.82
C ILE A 17 -3.67 14.75 -11.44
N ILE A 18 -3.82 13.87 -12.42
CA ILE A 18 -4.48 12.58 -12.22
C ILE A 18 -3.42 11.48 -12.16
N ASN A 19 -3.32 10.85 -11.00
CA ASN A 19 -2.51 9.64 -10.80
C ASN A 19 -3.34 8.40 -11.14
N GLY A 20 -2.67 7.31 -11.53
CA GLY A 20 -3.38 6.11 -11.90
C GLY A 20 -2.67 4.81 -11.57
N HIS A 21 -3.40 3.72 -11.77
CA HIS A 21 -2.97 2.34 -11.60
C HIS A 21 -3.01 1.61 -12.94
N THR A 22 -1.91 0.99 -13.33
CA THR A 22 -1.81 0.26 -14.60
C THR A 22 -1.20 -1.14 -14.42
N ALA A 23 -1.48 -1.80 -13.27
CA ALA A 23 -1.01 -3.15 -13.01
C ALA A 23 -1.41 -4.11 -14.14
N GLY A 24 -0.43 -4.78 -14.75
CA GLY A 24 -0.66 -5.72 -15.84
C GLY A 24 -1.20 -5.12 -17.15
N VAL A 25 -1.28 -3.80 -17.26
CA VAL A 25 -1.76 -3.11 -18.48
C VAL A 25 -0.58 -2.78 -19.41
N SER A 26 -0.69 -3.12 -20.69
CA SER A 26 0.32 -2.87 -21.72
C SER A 26 -0.31 -2.63 -23.11
N GLY A 27 0.51 -2.25 -24.10
CA GLY A 27 0.13 -2.11 -25.48
C GLY A 27 -1.03 -1.14 -25.71
N LYS A 28 -1.99 -1.53 -26.54
CA LYS A 28 -3.13 -0.68 -26.89
C LYS A 28 -3.97 -0.22 -25.70
N LYS A 29 -4.09 -1.06 -24.65
CA LYS A 29 -4.83 -0.71 -23.44
C LYS A 29 -4.11 0.38 -22.65
N LEU A 30 -2.78 0.31 -22.53
CA LEU A 30 -1.99 1.34 -21.88
C LEU A 30 -2.03 2.66 -22.66
N ASN A 31 -1.93 2.61 -23.99
CA ASN A 31 -2.09 3.80 -24.85
C ASN A 31 -3.45 4.49 -24.63
N ALA A 32 -4.55 3.72 -24.63
CA ALA A 32 -5.88 4.27 -24.37
C ALA A 32 -6.00 4.87 -22.97
N TYR A 33 -5.35 4.26 -21.98
CA TYR A 33 -5.31 4.76 -20.62
C TYR A 33 -4.58 6.10 -20.52
N VAL A 34 -3.39 6.19 -21.09
CA VAL A 34 -2.60 7.44 -21.12
C VAL A 34 -3.32 8.54 -21.89
N SER A 35 -3.99 8.20 -23.01
CA SER A 35 -4.79 9.15 -23.79
C SER A 35 -5.97 9.75 -23.00
N SER A 36 -6.38 9.15 -21.89
CA SER A 36 -7.40 9.72 -21.00
C SER A 36 -6.86 10.80 -20.07
N GLY A 37 -5.58 11.17 -20.16
CA GLY A 37 -4.95 12.23 -19.37
C GLY A 37 -4.29 11.75 -18.07
N ILE A 38 -4.21 10.44 -17.83
CA ILE A 38 -3.55 9.88 -16.65
C ILE A 38 -2.07 9.63 -16.97
N LEU A 39 -1.19 10.44 -16.38
CA LEU A 39 0.23 10.50 -16.78
C LEU A 39 1.20 10.00 -15.70
N SER A 40 0.76 9.23 -14.72
CA SER A 40 1.65 8.62 -13.74
C SER A 40 1.19 7.24 -13.32
N CYS A 41 2.14 6.43 -12.84
CA CYS A 41 1.87 5.08 -12.36
C CYS A 41 2.97 4.63 -11.39
N HIS A 42 2.59 3.83 -10.38
CA HIS A 42 3.50 3.19 -9.45
C HIS A 42 3.45 1.65 -9.50
N GLU A 43 2.79 1.08 -10.51
CA GLU A 43 2.56 -0.36 -10.66
C GLU A 43 3.64 -1.16 -11.44
N PRO A 44 4.58 -0.55 -12.16
CA PRO A 44 5.62 -1.32 -12.85
C PRO A 44 6.46 -2.12 -11.86
N THR A 45 6.66 -3.40 -12.18
CA THR A 45 7.45 -4.34 -11.36
C THR A 45 8.75 -4.75 -12.02
N ASN A 46 8.97 -4.36 -13.27
CA ASN A 46 10.18 -4.63 -14.03
C ASN A 46 10.45 -3.51 -15.03
N PHE A 47 11.65 -3.55 -15.61
CA PHE A 47 12.13 -2.49 -16.49
C PHE A 47 11.34 -2.32 -17.79
N ASP A 48 10.89 -3.41 -18.40
CA ASP A 48 10.12 -3.32 -19.67
C ASP A 48 8.82 -2.54 -19.45
N GLN A 49 8.16 -2.77 -18.32
CA GLN A 49 6.98 -2.01 -17.95
C GLN A 49 7.30 -0.54 -17.65
N VAL A 50 8.44 -0.25 -17.02
CA VAL A 50 8.91 1.13 -16.81
C VAL A 50 9.17 1.81 -18.15
N LEU A 51 9.93 1.16 -19.03
CA LEU A 51 10.32 1.71 -20.34
C LEU A 51 9.10 1.98 -21.23
N GLU A 52 8.13 1.07 -21.29
CA GLU A 52 6.91 1.24 -22.06
C GLU A 52 6.16 2.51 -21.62
N ARG A 53 6.03 2.73 -20.32
CA ARG A 53 5.35 3.91 -19.77
C ARG A 53 6.11 5.21 -19.98
N LEU A 54 7.43 5.18 -19.81
CA LEU A 54 8.29 6.34 -20.08
C LEU A 54 8.20 6.77 -21.55
N ARG A 55 8.15 5.81 -22.49
CA ARG A 55 7.97 6.08 -23.94
C ARG A 55 6.63 6.74 -24.25
N LEU A 56 5.62 6.53 -23.42
CA LEU A 56 4.32 7.20 -23.50
C LEU A 56 4.26 8.53 -22.74
N GLY A 57 5.39 8.97 -22.19
CA GLY A 57 5.47 10.24 -21.45
C GLY A 57 4.97 10.20 -20.00
N MET A 58 4.72 9.02 -19.45
CA MET A 58 4.30 8.88 -18.05
C MET A 58 5.43 9.16 -17.07
N TRP A 59 5.05 9.60 -15.89
CA TRP A 59 5.89 9.62 -14.68
C TRP A 59 5.79 8.28 -13.97
N ILE A 60 6.91 7.76 -13.48
CA ILE A 60 6.97 6.46 -12.81
C ILE A 60 7.45 6.64 -11.38
N MET A 61 6.69 6.09 -10.46
CA MET A 61 7.04 6.01 -9.05
C MET A 61 7.50 4.57 -8.76
N ILE A 62 8.80 4.37 -8.52
CA ILE A 62 9.36 3.06 -8.21
C ILE A 62 9.09 2.80 -6.73
N ARG A 63 8.46 1.66 -6.43
CA ARG A 63 8.05 1.31 -5.08
C ARG A 63 9.18 0.68 -4.27
N GLU A 64 9.26 1.10 -3.02
CA GLU A 64 10.06 0.44 -1.99
C GLU A 64 9.33 0.55 -0.65
N GLY A 65 8.49 -0.41 -0.36
CA GLY A 65 7.66 -0.49 0.83
C GLY A 65 7.73 -1.86 1.47
N SER A 66 6.83 -2.15 2.40
CA SER A 66 6.82 -3.43 3.12
C SER A 66 6.32 -4.59 2.26
N ILE A 67 5.40 -4.32 1.31
CA ILE A 67 4.78 -5.34 0.47
C ILE A 67 5.50 -5.47 -0.87
N ARG A 68 5.96 -4.35 -1.43
CA ARG A 68 6.62 -4.29 -2.75
C ARG A 68 7.96 -3.60 -2.62
N ARG A 69 9.00 -4.29 -3.08
CA ARG A 69 10.40 -3.84 -3.08
C ARG A 69 10.94 -3.98 -4.50
N ASP A 70 10.63 -2.98 -5.34
CA ASP A 70 10.88 -3.04 -6.78
C ASP A 70 12.23 -2.40 -7.19
N LEU A 71 12.97 -1.76 -6.25
CA LEU A 71 14.24 -1.09 -6.56
C LEU A 71 15.30 -2.04 -7.11
N ASN A 72 15.46 -3.21 -6.49
CA ASN A 72 16.46 -4.19 -6.88
C ASN A 72 16.28 -4.69 -8.32
N GLU A 73 15.04 -4.76 -8.79
CA GLU A 73 14.70 -5.21 -10.13
C GLU A 73 14.85 -4.08 -11.16
N ILE A 74 14.50 -2.86 -10.79
CA ILE A 74 14.37 -1.76 -11.74
C ILE A 74 15.66 -0.95 -11.89
N ILE A 75 16.33 -0.58 -10.79
CA ILE A 75 17.48 0.35 -10.81
C ILE A 75 18.65 -0.16 -11.65
N PRO A 76 19.11 -1.42 -11.53
CA PRO A 76 20.22 -1.91 -12.36
C PRO A 76 19.94 -1.80 -13.86
N LEU A 77 18.69 -2.00 -14.26
CA LEU A 77 18.29 -1.95 -15.66
C LEU A 77 18.09 -0.51 -16.16
N VAL A 78 17.68 0.43 -15.29
CA VAL A 78 17.73 1.87 -15.57
C VAL A 78 19.14 2.31 -15.91
N LEU A 79 20.14 1.86 -15.15
CA LEU A 79 21.56 2.17 -15.35
C LEU A 79 22.10 1.57 -16.66
N SER A 80 21.87 0.28 -16.89
CA SER A 80 22.41 -0.43 -18.05
C SER A 80 21.83 0.05 -19.39
N ASN A 81 20.64 0.65 -19.36
CA ASN A 81 19.95 1.15 -20.56
C ASN A 81 20.05 2.66 -20.76
N THR A 82 20.92 3.34 -20.01
CA THR A 82 21.13 4.81 -20.11
C THR A 82 19.82 5.59 -20.03
N THR A 83 18.89 5.13 -19.18
CA THR A 83 17.56 5.72 -19.04
C THR A 83 17.63 7.03 -18.29
N TYR A 84 16.98 8.06 -18.78
CA TYR A 84 16.86 9.33 -18.10
C TYR A 84 16.00 9.22 -16.84
N THR A 85 16.53 9.69 -15.71
CA THR A 85 15.86 9.60 -14.41
C THR A 85 14.87 10.72 -14.13
N ASN A 86 14.79 11.73 -15.00
CA ASN A 86 14.02 12.96 -14.78
C ASN A 86 12.48 12.77 -14.71
N ARG A 87 11.97 11.61 -15.07
CA ARG A 87 10.56 11.21 -14.89
C ARG A 87 10.38 10.03 -13.95
N LEU A 88 11.44 9.66 -13.23
CA LEU A 88 11.39 8.64 -12.19
C LEU A 88 11.28 9.30 -10.81
N MET A 89 10.51 8.70 -9.95
CA MET A 89 10.31 9.09 -8.55
C MET A 89 10.30 7.85 -7.68
N PHE A 90 10.42 8.02 -6.37
CA PHE A 90 10.21 6.95 -5.40
C PHE A 90 8.84 7.07 -4.74
N CYS A 91 8.28 5.94 -4.33
CA CYS A 91 7.17 5.87 -3.40
C CYS A 91 7.27 4.61 -2.54
N SER A 92 6.62 4.61 -1.39
CA SER A 92 6.57 3.44 -0.50
C SER A 92 5.40 2.51 -0.82
N ASP A 93 4.23 3.05 -1.12
CA ASP A 93 2.98 2.30 -1.36
C ASP A 93 2.75 1.19 -0.33
N GLY A 94 2.38 1.58 0.86
CA GLY A 94 2.16 0.65 1.98
C GLY A 94 3.46 0.32 2.72
N LEU A 95 3.73 1.12 3.73
CA LEU A 95 4.90 0.99 4.57
C LEU A 95 4.48 0.73 6.02
N ASP A 96 4.98 -0.37 6.56
CA ASP A 96 4.76 -0.79 7.93
C ASP A 96 5.55 0.10 8.92
N PRO A 97 5.01 0.43 10.10
CA PRO A 97 5.72 1.20 11.10
C PRO A 97 7.05 0.60 11.54
N PHE A 98 7.19 -0.72 11.57
CA PHE A 98 8.45 -1.38 11.90
C PHE A 98 9.51 -1.14 10.84
N ASP A 99 9.15 -1.23 9.56
CA ASP A 99 10.06 -0.94 8.46
C ASP A 99 10.51 0.54 8.46
N ILE A 100 9.61 1.46 8.83
CA ILE A 100 9.98 2.88 8.99
C ILE A 100 11.04 3.05 10.08
N ILE A 101 10.88 2.36 11.20
CA ILE A 101 11.82 2.46 12.34
C ILE A 101 13.17 1.82 11.99
N GLU A 102 13.14 0.69 11.31
CA GLU A 102 14.34 -0.10 11.00
C GLU A 102 15.12 0.47 9.80
N PHE A 103 14.43 0.77 8.71
CA PHE A 103 15.05 1.15 7.44
C PHE A 103 14.94 2.64 7.12
N GLY A 104 13.93 3.31 7.61
CA GLY A 104 13.56 4.67 7.22
C GLY A 104 12.41 4.69 6.21
N HIS A 105 12.28 5.77 5.46
CA HIS A 105 11.22 5.98 4.48
C HIS A 105 11.81 6.26 3.08
N ILE A 106 11.61 7.45 2.52
CA ILE A 106 12.18 7.83 1.20
C ILE A 106 13.71 7.93 1.24
N ASP A 107 14.31 8.23 2.39
CA ASP A 107 15.75 8.17 2.60
C ASP A 107 16.30 6.74 2.42
N HIS A 108 15.56 5.71 2.79
CA HIS A 108 15.87 4.32 2.48
C HIS A 108 15.91 4.07 0.96
N CYS A 109 14.91 4.55 0.21
CA CYS A 109 14.90 4.42 -1.25
C CYS A 109 16.16 5.02 -1.89
N ILE A 110 16.60 6.19 -1.40
CA ILE A 110 17.83 6.84 -1.88
C ILE A 110 19.05 5.96 -1.59
N ARG A 111 19.20 5.49 -0.32
CA ARG A 111 20.36 4.66 0.06
C ARG A 111 20.45 3.37 -0.73
N GLU A 112 19.34 2.66 -0.89
CA GLU A 112 19.32 1.40 -1.64
C GLU A 112 19.60 1.64 -3.13
N SER A 113 19.02 2.67 -3.74
CA SER A 113 19.30 2.99 -5.13
C SER A 113 20.77 3.35 -5.38
N VAL A 114 21.40 4.08 -4.46
CA VAL A 114 22.84 4.40 -4.54
C VAL A 114 23.71 3.16 -4.35
N LYS A 115 23.35 2.25 -3.45
CA LYS A 115 24.03 0.93 -3.31
C LYS A 115 23.94 0.11 -4.59
N LEU A 116 22.83 0.21 -5.32
CA LEU A 116 22.64 -0.43 -6.62
C LEU A 116 23.39 0.26 -7.76
N GLY A 117 24.07 1.39 -7.50
CA GLY A 117 24.91 2.11 -8.44
C GLY A 117 24.30 3.38 -9.04
N LEU A 118 23.08 3.78 -8.64
CA LEU A 118 22.49 5.02 -9.11
C LEU A 118 23.32 6.22 -8.60
N ASN A 119 23.53 7.21 -9.48
CA ASN A 119 24.16 8.45 -9.06
C ASN A 119 23.39 9.10 -7.93
N GLN A 120 24.09 9.56 -6.90
CA GLN A 120 23.49 10.11 -5.69
C GLN A 120 22.63 11.33 -5.95
N ILE A 121 23.03 12.20 -6.87
CA ILE A 121 22.24 13.41 -7.23
C ILE A 121 20.97 13.01 -7.95
N ASP A 122 21.01 12.00 -8.82
CA ASP A 122 19.83 11.46 -9.47
C ASP A 122 18.87 10.84 -8.44
N ALA A 123 19.36 10.03 -7.50
CA ALA A 123 18.55 9.46 -6.43
C ALA A 123 17.86 10.54 -5.57
N ILE A 124 18.60 11.61 -5.20
CA ILE A 124 18.02 12.74 -4.48
C ILE A 124 16.98 13.47 -5.34
N SER A 125 17.26 13.64 -6.63
CA SER A 125 16.31 14.28 -7.56
C SER A 125 15.02 13.48 -7.70
N MET A 126 15.09 12.16 -7.77
CA MET A 126 13.94 11.24 -7.77
C MET A 126 13.11 11.32 -6.48
N ALA A 127 13.75 11.63 -5.35
CA ALA A 127 13.09 11.79 -4.05
C ALA A 127 12.57 13.20 -3.77
N SER A 128 12.93 14.19 -4.59
CA SER A 128 12.63 15.60 -4.32
C SER A 128 12.21 16.36 -5.58
N LYS A 129 13.18 16.85 -6.35
CA LYS A 129 12.93 17.72 -7.51
C LYS A 129 11.89 17.12 -8.48
N ASN A 130 12.04 15.87 -8.85
CA ASN A 130 11.14 15.21 -9.82
C ASN A 130 9.71 15.15 -9.28
N CYS A 131 9.53 14.90 -7.96
CA CYS A 131 8.22 14.91 -7.33
C CYS A 131 7.57 16.30 -7.42
N PHE A 132 8.33 17.35 -7.12
CA PHE A 132 7.80 18.72 -7.17
C PHE A 132 7.53 19.19 -8.59
N ASP A 133 8.34 18.77 -9.57
CA ASP A 133 8.06 19.03 -10.98
C ASP A 133 6.78 18.32 -11.43
N TYR A 134 6.59 17.08 -11.03
CA TYR A 134 5.37 16.32 -11.32
C TYR A 134 4.11 16.99 -10.75
N TYR A 135 4.16 17.46 -9.50
CA TYR A 135 3.03 18.12 -8.82
C TYR A 135 2.89 19.61 -9.17
N ASN A 136 3.64 20.15 -10.14
CA ASN A 136 3.66 21.57 -10.49
C ASN A 136 4.04 22.49 -9.31
N MET A 137 4.79 21.98 -8.33
CA MET A 137 5.26 22.69 -7.15
C MET A 137 6.70 23.18 -7.29
N GLY A 138 7.33 22.96 -8.44
CA GLY A 138 8.73 23.32 -8.69
C GLY A 138 9.04 24.81 -8.56
N LYS A 139 8.02 25.69 -8.62
CA LYS A 139 8.16 27.13 -8.32
C LYS A 139 8.56 27.37 -6.86
N ASP A 140 7.98 26.63 -5.93
CA ASP A 140 8.11 26.89 -4.50
C ASP A 140 9.06 25.90 -3.78
N LEU A 141 9.23 24.68 -4.34
CA LEU A 141 9.95 23.56 -3.73
C LEU A 141 10.97 22.92 -4.70
N GLY A 142 11.72 21.95 -4.21
CA GLY A 142 12.63 21.13 -5.03
C GLY A 142 13.98 21.75 -5.36
N GLY A 143 14.36 22.85 -4.73
CA GLY A 143 15.67 23.48 -4.93
C GLY A 143 15.95 24.61 -3.96
N ILE A 144 17.22 24.97 -3.83
CA ILE A 144 17.69 26.09 -3.01
C ILE A 144 17.86 27.30 -3.93
N ALA A 145 16.90 28.22 -3.88
CA ALA A 145 16.91 29.45 -4.68
C ALA A 145 16.10 30.55 -3.98
N PRO A 146 16.36 31.86 -4.30
CA PRO A 146 15.55 32.97 -3.80
C PRO A 146 14.06 32.77 -4.12
N GLY A 147 13.19 32.97 -3.13
CA GLY A 147 11.74 32.84 -3.26
C GLY A 147 11.19 31.43 -3.04
N LYS A 148 12.03 30.39 -2.93
CA LYS A 148 11.59 29.03 -2.60
C LYS A 148 11.46 28.84 -1.08
N LEU A 149 10.61 27.89 -0.70
CA LEU A 149 10.47 27.44 0.69
C LEU A 149 11.78 26.81 1.16
N ALA A 150 12.22 27.20 2.35
CA ALA A 150 13.48 26.74 2.93
C ALA A 150 13.28 25.41 3.70
N ASP A 151 12.90 24.34 2.99
CA ASP A 151 12.93 22.96 3.47
C ASP A 151 14.27 22.37 3.07
N ILE A 152 15.22 22.37 4.01
CA ILE A 152 16.65 22.11 3.72
C ILE A 152 17.19 21.02 4.62
N LEU A 153 17.88 20.07 4.00
CA LEU A 153 18.66 19.04 4.67
C LEU A 153 20.15 19.37 4.58
N VAL A 154 20.88 19.30 5.70
CA VAL A 154 22.34 19.50 5.74
C VAL A 154 22.99 18.19 6.14
N PHE A 155 23.87 17.69 5.29
CA PHE A 155 24.60 16.44 5.48
C PHE A 155 26.08 16.73 5.69
N ASP A 156 26.73 16.01 6.61
CA ASP A 156 28.19 15.95 6.71
C ASP A 156 28.76 14.87 5.79
N ASP A 157 27.99 13.80 5.59
CA ASP A 157 28.33 12.65 4.77
C ASP A 157 27.10 12.22 3.97
N MET A 158 27.15 12.49 2.68
CA MET A 158 26.05 12.16 1.76
C MET A 158 25.85 10.64 1.56
N THR A 159 26.91 9.85 1.79
CA THR A 159 26.83 8.38 1.60
C THR A 159 25.90 7.73 2.62
N LYS A 160 25.80 8.30 3.82
CA LYS A 160 24.94 7.81 4.89
C LYS A 160 23.49 8.25 4.78
N MET A 161 23.21 9.28 3.96
CA MET A 161 21.89 9.91 3.82
C MET A 161 21.22 10.21 5.17
N LYS A 162 22.04 10.53 6.19
CA LYS A 162 21.58 10.97 7.51
C LYS A 162 21.82 12.47 7.65
N PRO A 163 20.78 13.33 7.60
CA PRO A 163 20.98 14.76 7.71
C PRO A 163 21.38 15.13 9.14
N ARG A 164 22.44 15.92 9.28
CA ARG A 164 22.85 16.49 10.56
C ARG A 164 21.89 17.58 11.03
N LYS A 165 21.35 18.38 10.09
CA LYS A 165 20.32 19.38 10.38
C LYS A 165 19.16 19.28 9.39
N VAL A 166 17.96 19.51 9.89
CA VAL A 166 16.73 19.60 9.09
C VAL A 166 16.07 20.93 9.38
N PHE A 167 15.83 21.70 8.31
CA PHE A 167 15.03 22.92 8.35
C PHE A 167 13.71 22.70 7.64
N VAL A 168 12.63 23.19 8.22
CA VAL A 168 11.29 23.21 7.63
C VAL A 168 10.77 24.64 7.67
N GLY A 169 10.45 25.20 6.52
CA GLY A 169 10.06 26.62 6.40
C GLY A 169 11.09 27.58 6.99
N GLY A 170 12.40 27.28 6.84
CA GLY A 170 13.50 28.07 7.38
C GLY A 170 13.77 27.89 8.89
N LYS A 171 12.99 27.07 9.60
CA LYS A 171 13.18 26.81 11.04
C LYS A 171 13.93 25.52 11.25
N LEU A 172 14.96 25.53 12.09
CA LEU A 172 15.69 24.33 12.49
C LEU A 172 14.77 23.44 13.34
N VAL A 173 14.49 22.23 12.88
CA VAL A 173 13.60 21.26 13.55
C VAL A 173 14.35 20.04 14.07
N VAL A 174 15.47 19.66 13.42
CA VAL A 174 16.34 18.57 13.88
C VAL A 174 17.79 19.05 13.86
N SER A 175 18.57 18.73 14.90
CA SER A 175 19.99 18.91 14.98
C SER A 175 20.64 17.71 15.66
N ASN A 176 21.68 17.14 15.01
CA ASN A 176 22.43 15.99 15.53
C ASN A 176 21.51 14.83 16.01
N ASN A 177 20.58 14.39 15.15
CA ASN A 177 19.57 13.36 15.41
C ASN A 177 18.58 13.67 16.56
N THR A 178 18.53 14.90 17.03
CA THR A 178 17.61 15.32 18.09
C THR A 178 16.60 16.31 17.54
N ILE A 179 15.32 16.09 17.83
CA ILE A 179 14.26 17.04 17.52
C ILE A 179 14.41 18.24 18.46
N VAL A 180 14.68 19.42 17.91
CA VAL A 180 14.91 20.68 18.67
C VAL A 180 13.70 21.62 18.64
N SER A 181 12.71 21.30 17.85
CA SER A 181 11.44 22.04 17.77
C SER A 181 10.37 21.30 18.57
N ALA A 182 9.52 22.04 19.28
CA ALA A 182 8.41 21.44 20.01
C ALA A 182 7.39 20.82 19.03
N ILE A 183 7.19 19.51 19.14
CA ILE A 183 6.09 18.83 18.44
C ILE A 183 4.83 19.07 19.26
N LYS A 184 3.89 19.84 18.69
CA LYS A 184 2.57 19.98 19.28
C LYS A 184 1.74 18.75 18.96
N ASN A 185 1.51 17.90 19.96
CA ASN A 185 0.55 16.82 19.83
C ASN A 185 -0.85 17.40 19.61
N GLN A 186 -1.43 17.14 18.47
CA GLN A 186 -2.84 17.45 18.22
C GLN A 186 -3.71 16.37 18.87
N PRO A 187 -4.72 16.72 19.66
CA PRO A 187 -5.62 15.72 20.22
C PRO A 187 -6.35 15.00 19.10
N VAL A 188 -6.36 13.67 19.17
CA VAL A 188 -7.12 12.86 18.20
C VAL A 188 -8.62 13.16 18.37
N PRO A 189 -9.34 13.58 17.33
CA PRO A 189 -10.77 13.85 17.40
C PRO A 189 -11.54 12.60 17.87
N LYS A 190 -12.54 12.79 18.73
CA LYS A 190 -13.32 11.66 19.30
C LYS A 190 -13.96 10.76 18.25
N TRP A 191 -14.32 11.31 17.08
CA TRP A 191 -14.90 10.54 15.98
C TRP A 191 -13.91 9.55 15.35
N MET A 192 -12.60 9.77 15.50
CA MET A 192 -11.55 8.87 15.01
C MET A 192 -11.26 7.71 15.96
N THR A 193 -11.68 7.79 17.23
CA THR A 193 -11.35 6.79 18.25
C THR A 193 -12.40 5.69 18.44
N LYS A 194 -13.58 5.82 17.80
CA LYS A 194 -14.69 4.86 17.86
C LYS A 194 -15.21 4.58 16.46
N THR A 195 -14.39 3.88 15.67
CA THR A 195 -14.69 3.64 14.25
C THR A 195 -15.21 2.24 13.96
N VAL A 196 -15.09 1.30 14.91
CA VAL A 196 -15.59 -0.08 14.76
C VAL A 196 -17.02 -0.15 15.26
N LYS A 197 -17.98 0.03 14.37
CA LYS A 197 -19.44 0.03 14.67
C LYS A 197 -20.04 -1.34 14.40
N LEU A 198 -19.57 -2.35 15.15
CA LEU A 198 -20.01 -3.73 15.00
C LEU A 198 -20.63 -4.26 16.30
N LYS A 199 -21.47 -5.29 16.19
CA LYS A 199 -22.04 -6.01 17.33
C LYS A 199 -21.06 -7.08 17.84
N LYS A 200 -21.33 -7.62 19.03
CA LYS A 200 -20.62 -8.81 19.52
C LYS A 200 -21.00 -10.03 18.67
N TYR A 201 -20.03 -10.85 18.34
CA TYR A 201 -20.17 -12.06 17.55
C TYR A 201 -20.05 -13.32 18.39
N THR A 202 -20.70 -14.39 17.94
CA THR A 202 -20.67 -15.74 18.51
C THR A 202 -20.10 -16.71 17.48
N GLU A 203 -19.83 -17.94 17.87
CA GLU A 203 -19.39 -19.00 16.96
C GLU A 203 -20.36 -19.18 15.76
N ASN A 204 -21.67 -19.06 16.01
CA ASN A 204 -22.70 -19.23 14.99
C ASN A 204 -22.63 -18.20 13.86
N ASP A 205 -22.07 -17.02 14.14
CA ASP A 205 -21.90 -15.96 13.13
C ASP A 205 -20.82 -16.35 12.07
N PHE A 206 -20.04 -17.41 12.31
CA PHE A 206 -19.00 -17.93 11.40
C PHE A 206 -19.36 -19.29 10.76
N PHE A 207 -20.58 -19.77 10.96
CA PHE A 207 -21.00 -21.04 10.39
C PHE A 207 -21.33 -20.91 8.89
N VAL A 208 -20.76 -21.86 8.10
CA VAL A 208 -21.15 -22.06 6.70
C VAL A 208 -21.96 -23.34 6.63
N LYS A 209 -23.27 -23.22 6.49
CA LYS A 209 -24.18 -24.34 6.58
C LYS A 209 -24.16 -25.21 5.31
N SER A 210 -24.19 -26.52 5.50
CA SER A 210 -24.37 -27.54 4.45
C SER A 210 -25.10 -28.74 5.03
N ASN A 211 -25.94 -29.39 4.20
CA ASN A 211 -26.68 -30.61 4.58
C ASN A 211 -26.02 -31.90 4.07
N SER A 212 -24.89 -31.80 3.38
CA SER A 212 -24.12 -32.94 2.82
C SER A 212 -22.91 -33.25 3.70
N ASP A 213 -22.29 -34.40 3.56
CA ASP A 213 -21.05 -34.77 4.27
C ASP A 213 -19.83 -33.96 3.74
N PHE A 214 -19.88 -33.55 2.48
CA PHE A 214 -18.88 -32.69 1.82
C PHE A 214 -19.59 -31.53 1.13
N ALA A 215 -18.89 -30.41 1.04
CA ALA A 215 -19.36 -29.23 0.33
C ALA A 215 -18.26 -28.69 -0.59
N ASP A 216 -18.60 -28.45 -1.86
CA ASP A 216 -17.72 -27.72 -2.76
C ASP A 216 -17.90 -26.23 -2.53
N VAL A 217 -16.81 -25.57 -2.12
CA VAL A 217 -16.80 -24.16 -1.76
C VAL A 217 -15.93 -23.37 -2.72
N ASN A 218 -16.33 -22.12 -2.97
CA ASN A 218 -15.44 -21.17 -3.61
C ASN A 218 -14.39 -20.70 -2.59
N ALA A 219 -13.13 -20.86 -2.92
CA ALA A 219 -12.02 -20.38 -2.12
C ALA A 219 -11.20 -19.34 -2.88
N ILE A 220 -10.65 -18.38 -2.13
CA ILE A 220 -9.65 -17.43 -2.58
C ILE A 220 -8.31 -18.14 -2.43
N ASN A 221 -7.67 -18.47 -3.54
CA ASN A 221 -6.33 -19.07 -3.55
C ASN A 221 -5.27 -17.98 -3.62
N MET A 222 -4.38 -17.90 -2.63
CA MET A 222 -3.24 -16.99 -2.64
C MET A 222 -2.12 -17.59 -3.48
N LYS A 223 -1.87 -17.05 -4.67
CA LYS A 223 -0.72 -17.44 -5.52
C LYS A 223 0.57 -16.77 -5.05
N THR A 224 0.47 -15.55 -4.63
CA THR A 224 1.52 -14.76 -4.00
C THR A 224 0.88 -13.91 -2.90
N GLU A 225 1.67 -13.08 -2.22
CA GLU A 225 1.20 -12.15 -1.19
C GLU A 225 0.14 -11.15 -1.72
N ILE A 226 0.07 -10.94 -3.03
CA ILE A 226 -0.81 -9.93 -3.65
C ILE A 226 -1.66 -10.47 -4.81
N ILE A 227 -1.37 -11.66 -5.34
CA ILE A 227 -2.11 -12.24 -6.45
C ILE A 227 -2.99 -13.37 -5.93
N THR A 228 -4.29 -13.26 -6.16
CA THR A 228 -5.27 -14.26 -5.79
C THR A 228 -6.05 -14.74 -7.01
N GLU A 229 -6.61 -15.93 -6.91
CA GLU A 229 -7.55 -16.45 -7.89
C GLU A 229 -8.70 -17.19 -7.20
N ARG A 230 -9.82 -17.29 -7.87
CA ARG A 230 -10.96 -18.09 -7.41
C ARG A 230 -10.74 -19.55 -7.83
N ILE A 231 -10.87 -20.46 -6.87
CA ILE A 231 -10.85 -21.90 -7.09
C ILE A 231 -12.05 -22.57 -6.43
N SER A 232 -12.31 -23.84 -6.75
CA SER A 232 -13.25 -24.70 -6.03
C SER A 232 -12.47 -25.70 -5.16
N GLU A 233 -12.91 -25.86 -3.90
CA GLU A 233 -12.35 -26.82 -2.96
C GLU A 233 -13.46 -27.63 -2.32
N SER A 234 -13.26 -28.96 -2.23
CA SER A 234 -14.19 -29.83 -1.50
C SER A 234 -13.76 -29.97 -0.05
N LEU A 235 -14.62 -29.56 0.88
CA LEU A 235 -14.36 -29.57 2.32
C LEU A 235 -15.39 -30.46 3.04
N SER A 236 -14.97 -31.06 4.15
CA SER A 236 -15.84 -31.87 4.99
C SER A 236 -16.83 -31.01 5.76
N VAL A 237 -18.00 -31.59 6.01
CA VAL A 237 -19.06 -30.97 6.81
C VAL A 237 -19.20 -31.75 8.14
N LYS A 238 -19.20 -31.03 9.26
CA LYS A 238 -19.42 -31.62 10.58
C LYS A 238 -20.56 -30.87 11.27
N LYS A 239 -21.56 -31.63 11.73
CA LYS A 239 -22.74 -31.03 12.41
C LYS A 239 -23.40 -29.92 11.60
N GLY A 240 -23.50 -30.10 10.27
CA GLY A 240 -24.10 -29.13 9.36
C GLY A 240 -23.27 -27.89 9.06
N ASN A 241 -21.99 -27.85 9.46
CA ASN A 241 -21.06 -26.74 9.24
C ASN A 241 -19.86 -27.19 8.39
N VAL A 242 -19.50 -26.44 7.36
CA VAL A 242 -18.32 -26.68 6.53
C VAL A 242 -17.08 -26.37 7.35
N ILE A 243 -16.16 -27.32 7.44
CA ILE A 243 -14.98 -27.26 8.30
C ILE A 243 -13.73 -26.88 7.48
N PRO A 244 -12.90 -25.94 7.95
CA PRO A 244 -11.57 -25.68 7.41
C PRO A 244 -10.69 -26.93 7.42
N SER A 245 -9.64 -26.97 6.59
CA SER A 245 -8.72 -28.09 6.49
C SER A 245 -7.28 -27.61 6.51
N PHE A 246 -6.54 -27.94 7.54
CA PHE A 246 -5.09 -27.67 7.62
C PHE A 246 -4.28 -28.49 6.59
N ASP A 247 -4.72 -29.71 6.29
CA ASP A 247 -4.01 -30.57 5.32
C ASP A 247 -4.08 -30.01 3.90
N LYS A 248 -5.16 -29.27 3.60
CA LYS A 248 -5.35 -28.58 2.33
C LYS A 248 -4.92 -27.10 2.37
N ASP A 249 -4.42 -26.62 3.51
CA ASP A 249 -4.17 -25.21 3.80
C ASP A 249 -5.38 -24.33 3.44
N VAL A 250 -6.56 -24.70 3.93
CA VAL A 250 -7.80 -23.93 3.74
C VAL A 250 -8.34 -23.49 5.07
N LEU A 251 -8.45 -22.18 5.26
CA LEU A 251 -9.03 -21.52 6.43
C LEU A 251 -10.35 -20.85 6.07
N LYS A 252 -11.20 -20.56 7.07
CA LYS A 252 -12.31 -19.63 6.89
C LYS A 252 -11.79 -18.18 6.88
N VAL A 253 -12.43 -17.34 6.08
CA VAL A 253 -12.24 -15.89 6.09
C VAL A 253 -13.58 -15.21 6.18
N ALA A 254 -13.72 -14.25 7.08
CA ALA A 254 -14.93 -13.43 7.22
C ALA A 254 -14.59 -11.95 7.08
N ALA A 255 -15.37 -11.23 6.30
CA ALA A 255 -15.26 -9.78 6.10
C ALA A 255 -16.49 -9.08 6.67
N PHE A 256 -16.26 -8.06 7.50
CA PHE A 256 -17.31 -7.32 8.22
C PHE A 256 -17.27 -5.84 7.86
N ASP A 257 -18.41 -5.29 7.42
CA ASP A 257 -18.55 -3.86 7.22
C ASP A 257 -18.60 -3.14 8.58
N ARG A 258 -17.45 -2.61 8.99
CA ARG A 258 -17.30 -1.91 10.29
C ARG A 258 -17.68 -0.43 10.24
N THR A 259 -17.73 0.15 9.05
CA THR A 259 -17.84 1.62 8.88
C THR A 259 -19.27 2.08 9.02
N PHE A 260 -20.20 1.41 8.34
CA PHE A 260 -21.60 1.84 8.28
C PHE A 260 -22.48 1.20 9.37
N GLY A 261 -21.93 0.29 10.17
CA GLY A 261 -22.68 -0.39 11.23
C GLY A 261 -23.80 -1.27 10.72
N SER A 262 -23.73 -1.70 9.45
CA SER A 262 -24.76 -2.54 8.83
C SER A 262 -24.85 -3.95 9.42
N ALA A 263 -23.85 -4.33 10.22
CA ALA A 263 -23.63 -5.69 10.73
C ALA A 263 -23.57 -6.77 9.63
N LYS A 264 -23.53 -6.35 8.36
CA LYS A 264 -23.37 -7.27 7.23
C LYS A 264 -21.97 -7.86 7.26
N HIS A 265 -21.92 -9.15 7.02
CA HIS A 265 -20.66 -9.85 6.87
C HIS A 265 -20.80 -10.94 5.81
N THR A 266 -19.67 -11.33 5.26
CA THR A 266 -19.58 -12.42 4.28
C THR A 266 -18.52 -13.39 4.77
N ILE A 267 -18.79 -14.69 4.63
CA ILE A 267 -17.85 -15.75 4.96
C ILE A 267 -17.46 -16.47 3.68
N GLY A 268 -16.19 -16.73 3.53
CA GLY A 268 -15.58 -17.51 2.44
C GLY A 268 -14.47 -18.40 2.97
N PHE A 269 -13.67 -18.89 2.04
CA PHE A 269 -12.52 -19.74 2.35
C PHE A 269 -11.27 -19.15 1.70
N LEU A 270 -10.14 -19.30 2.40
CA LEU A 270 -8.83 -18.81 1.98
C LEU A 270 -7.88 -20.00 1.92
N LYS A 271 -7.26 -20.22 0.76
CA LYS A 271 -6.28 -21.28 0.53
C LYS A 271 -4.88 -20.73 0.39
N ASN A 272 -3.90 -21.53 0.84
CA ASN A 272 -2.47 -21.20 0.78
C ASN A 272 -2.11 -19.95 1.57
N PHE A 273 -2.76 -19.75 2.73
CA PHE A 273 -2.39 -18.70 3.67
C PHE A 273 -1.11 -19.03 4.45
N GLY A 274 -0.78 -20.35 4.58
CA GLY A 274 0.46 -20.83 5.16
C GLY A 274 0.52 -20.76 6.69
N ALA A 275 -0.58 -20.41 7.39
CA ALA A 275 -0.58 -20.25 8.84
C ALA A 275 -1.42 -21.32 9.56
N LYS A 276 -0.82 -21.99 10.56
CA LYS A 276 -1.52 -22.91 11.47
C LYS A 276 -1.91 -22.18 12.74
N ILE A 277 -3.01 -21.45 12.69
CA ILE A 277 -3.51 -20.57 13.77
C ILE A 277 -4.94 -20.95 14.15
N GLY A 278 -5.35 -20.64 15.38
CA GLY A 278 -6.75 -20.67 15.79
C GLY A 278 -7.55 -19.63 15.02
N ALA A 279 -7.24 -18.36 15.22
CA ALA A 279 -7.75 -17.26 14.41
C ALA A 279 -6.84 -16.03 14.47
N PHE A 280 -6.98 -15.18 13.47
CA PHE A 280 -6.39 -13.86 13.34
C PHE A 280 -7.45 -12.86 12.89
N ALA A 281 -7.45 -11.67 13.44
CA ALA A 281 -8.36 -10.60 13.02
C ALA A 281 -7.60 -9.29 12.84
N SER A 282 -8.00 -8.51 11.83
CA SER A 282 -7.40 -7.21 11.56
C SER A 282 -8.46 -6.23 11.05
N THR A 283 -8.33 -4.97 11.47
CA THR A 283 -9.01 -3.83 10.85
C THR A 283 -8.07 -3.02 9.97
N TRP A 284 -6.81 -3.41 9.90
CA TRP A 284 -5.81 -2.79 9.03
C TRP A 284 -5.75 -3.54 7.70
N ASN A 285 -6.28 -2.90 6.66
CA ASN A 285 -6.16 -3.34 5.27
C ASN A 285 -6.17 -2.12 4.35
N PHE A 286 -5.63 -2.27 3.14
CA PHE A 286 -5.27 -1.12 2.30
C PHE A 286 -6.46 -0.38 1.66
N HIS A 287 -7.57 -1.05 1.40
CA HIS A 287 -8.65 -0.43 0.63
C HIS A 287 -9.85 -0.07 1.51
N GLU A 288 -10.51 -1.09 2.01
CA GLU A 288 -11.83 -0.92 2.61
C GLU A 288 -11.75 -0.61 4.11
N ASN A 289 -10.60 -0.90 4.75
CA ASN A 289 -10.43 -0.84 6.20
C ASN A 289 -11.54 -1.57 6.98
N ASN A 290 -12.17 -2.56 6.37
CA ASN A 290 -13.14 -3.43 7.01
C ASN A 290 -12.46 -4.39 7.99
N MET A 291 -13.21 -4.99 8.90
CA MET A 291 -12.64 -6.02 9.75
C MET A 291 -12.59 -7.35 8.98
N ILE A 292 -11.42 -7.94 8.91
CA ILE A 292 -11.17 -9.29 8.36
C ILE A 292 -10.83 -10.22 9.50
N VAL A 293 -11.43 -11.41 9.50
CA VAL A 293 -11.16 -12.48 10.46
C VAL A 293 -10.84 -13.75 9.69
N ILE A 294 -9.67 -14.35 9.93
CA ILE A 294 -9.23 -15.60 9.31
C ILE A 294 -9.05 -16.62 10.44
N GLY A 295 -9.55 -17.85 10.25
CA GLY A 295 -9.38 -18.86 11.31
C GLY A 295 -9.69 -20.28 10.87
N SER A 296 -9.24 -21.19 11.73
CA SER A 296 -9.45 -22.63 11.58
C SER A 296 -10.67 -23.15 12.35
N ASN A 297 -11.24 -22.34 13.23
CA ASN A 297 -12.43 -22.69 13.98
C ASN A 297 -13.22 -21.44 14.39
N GLU A 298 -14.52 -21.58 14.54
CA GLU A 298 -15.47 -20.50 14.75
C GLU A 298 -15.34 -19.85 16.15
N LYS A 299 -14.96 -20.64 17.15
CA LYS A 299 -14.79 -20.16 18.53
C LYS A 299 -13.65 -19.12 18.60
N ASP A 300 -12.49 -19.47 18.03
CA ASP A 300 -11.34 -18.57 18.02
C ASP A 300 -11.60 -17.35 17.12
N MET A 301 -12.33 -17.54 16.00
CA MET A 301 -12.75 -16.44 15.13
C MET A 301 -13.64 -15.44 15.89
N ALA A 302 -14.60 -15.92 16.70
CA ALA A 302 -15.43 -15.06 17.53
C ALA A 302 -14.62 -14.32 18.60
N ILE A 303 -13.63 -14.98 19.24
CA ILE A 303 -12.74 -14.36 20.23
C ILE A 303 -11.92 -13.25 19.58
N ALA A 304 -11.28 -13.52 18.43
CA ALA A 304 -10.46 -12.55 17.71
C ALA A 304 -11.28 -11.33 17.26
N ALA A 305 -12.46 -11.56 16.64
CA ALA A 305 -13.36 -10.49 16.24
C ALA A 305 -13.76 -9.60 17.43
N ASN A 306 -14.20 -10.21 18.53
CA ASN A 306 -14.65 -9.48 19.73
C ASN A 306 -13.48 -8.74 20.43
N SER A 307 -12.23 -9.20 20.27
CA SER A 307 -11.07 -8.47 20.78
C SER A 307 -10.89 -7.14 20.06
N LEU A 308 -11.01 -7.13 18.73
CA LEU A 308 -10.95 -5.88 17.94
C LEU A 308 -12.12 -4.93 18.23
N LEU A 309 -13.29 -5.44 18.60
CA LEU A 309 -14.39 -4.59 19.07
C LEU A 309 -14.03 -3.83 20.34
N ARG A 310 -13.37 -4.50 21.30
CA ARG A 310 -12.94 -3.89 22.56
C ARG A 310 -11.88 -2.82 22.36
N THR A 311 -10.89 -3.11 21.53
CA THR A 311 -9.77 -2.19 21.24
C THR A 311 -10.12 -1.11 20.22
N GLN A 312 -11.29 -1.23 19.58
CA GLN A 312 -11.72 -0.34 18.48
C GLN A 312 -10.78 -0.40 17.27
N GLY A 313 -10.23 -1.56 16.99
CA GLY A 313 -9.35 -1.85 15.85
C GLY A 313 -7.98 -2.36 16.28
N GLY A 314 -7.14 -2.62 15.29
CA GLY A 314 -5.80 -3.20 15.43
C GLY A 314 -5.68 -4.57 14.77
N MET A 315 -4.75 -5.36 15.24
CA MET A 315 -4.51 -6.77 14.86
C MET A 315 -4.40 -7.62 16.12
#